data_f893caeebf39d615ce9cd0f7c531a5b0
#
_entry.id   f893caeebf39d615ce9cd0f7c531a5b0
#
_cell.length_a   1.000
_cell.length_b   1.000
_cell.length_c   1.000
_cell.angle_alpha   90.00
_cell.angle_beta   90.00
_cell.angle_gamma   90.00
#
_symmetry.space_group_name_H-M   'P 1'
#
loop_
_entity.id
_entity.type
_entity.pdbx_description
1 polymer ?
#
loop_
_entity_poly.entity_id
_entity_poly.type
_entity_poly.pdbx_seq_one_letter_code
_entity_poly.pdbx_strand_id
1 'polypeptide(L)'
;KIHMGHVRNYTIGDVLARYKSLLGYNVLHPMGWDSFGMPAENAARQNNLSPKDWTESNIANMKSQLKRLGLSIDWDREISTCSPKYYKHQQEFFLDLYDKGLVYQKENYVNWDPVDQTVLANEQVIDGKGWRSGAVVERKKLNQWFFNITKFSNELLMGLDDLKNWPNKVKIMQKNWIGKSFGCEVKFKIEDGKKVDEIKCYTTRPDTLYGMSFLALSIDHP
;
A
#
# COMPACT_ATOMS: atom_id res chain seq x y z
N LYS A 1 -5.09 -17.13 15.48
CA LYS A 1 -4.87 -18.58 15.19
C LYS A 1 -4.30 -18.73 13.78
N ILE A 2 -3.38 -19.71 13.58
CA ILE A 2 -2.90 -20.06 12.24
C ILE A 2 -4.02 -20.72 11.43
N HIS A 3 -3.91 -20.65 10.12
CA HIS A 3 -4.78 -21.34 9.15
C HIS A 3 -3.92 -22.09 8.11
N MET A 4 -4.56 -22.83 7.23
CA MET A 4 -3.85 -23.66 6.23
C MET A 4 -2.89 -22.87 5.33
N GLY A 5 -3.19 -21.60 5.04
CA GLY A 5 -2.27 -20.74 4.31
C GLY A 5 -0.93 -20.53 5.03
N HIS A 6 -0.96 -20.32 6.34
CA HIS A 6 0.26 -20.26 7.14
C HIS A 6 1.02 -21.60 7.13
N VAL A 7 0.31 -22.71 7.32
CA VAL A 7 0.92 -24.05 7.31
C VAL A 7 1.63 -24.29 5.98
N ARG A 8 0.95 -24.04 4.86
CA ARG A 8 1.52 -24.21 3.52
C ARG A 8 2.78 -23.38 3.31
N ASN A 9 2.71 -22.09 3.57
CA ASN A 9 3.81 -21.17 3.28
C ASN A 9 5.02 -21.45 4.17
N TYR A 10 4.82 -21.64 5.45
CA TYR A 10 5.93 -21.90 6.38
C TYR A 10 6.54 -23.28 6.18
N THR A 11 5.76 -24.29 5.82
CA THR A 11 6.30 -25.62 5.51
C THR A 11 7.19 -25.58 4.26
N ILE A 12 6.82 -24.83 3.21
CA ILE A 12 7.65 -24.70 2.01
C ILE A 12 9.00 -24.06 2.37
N GLY A 13 8.98 -22.97 3.14
CA GLY A 13 10.20 -22.31 3.62
C GLY A 13 11.05 -23.21 4.51
N ASP A 14 10.42 -23.96 5.40
CA ASP A 14 11.09 -24.88 6.33
C ASP A 14 11.79 -26.04 5.59
N VAL A 15 11.15 -26.62 4.59
CA VAL A 15 11.78 -27.66 3.74
C VAL A 15 13.04 -27.14 3.08
N LEU A 16 13.00 -25.92 2.52
CA LEU A 16 14.16 -25.29 1.91
C LEU A 16 15.27 -25.01 2.93
N ALA A 17 14.91 -24.49 4.10
CA ALA A 17 15.86 -24.20 5.18
C ALA A 17 16.57 -25.48 5.63
N ARG A 18 15.83 -26.54 5.89
CA ARG A 18 16.40 -27.86 6.26
C ARG A 18 17.28 -28.43 5.17
N TYR A 19 16.83 -28.40 3.92
CA TYR A 19 17.61 -28.88 2.79
C TYR A 19 18.95 -28.16 2.66
N LYS A 20 18.94 -26.83 2.75
CA LYS A 20 20.18 -26.03 2.69
C LYS A 20 21.09 -26.28 3.88
N SER A 21 20.54 -26.42 5.09
CA SER A 21 21.31 -26.77 6.28
C SER A 21 21.99 -28.13 6.15
N LEU A 22 21.29 -29.15 5.61
CA LEU A 22 21.86 -30.48 5.35
C LEU A 22 23.00 -30.44 4.32
N LEU A 23 22.99 -29.47 3.41
CA LEU A 23 24.08 -29.24 2.46
C LEU A 23 25.26 -28.42 3.05
N GLY A 24 25.22 -28.11 4.34
CA GLY A 24 26.29 -27.35 5.02
C GLY A 24 26.21 -25.83 4.88
N TYR A 25 25.11 -25.29 4.36
CA TYR A 25 24.92 -23.82 4.31
C TYR A 25 24.61 -23.27 5.70
N ASN A 26 25.09 -22.05 5.97
CA ASN A 26 24.65 -21.28 7.12
C ASN A 26 23.30 -20.62 6.80
N VAL A 27 22.20 -21.12 7.38
CA VAL A 27 20.84 -20.72 7.07
C VAL A 27 20.28 -19.80 8.15
N LEU A 28 19.84 -18.60 7.76
CA LEU A 28 19.09 -17.69 8.61
C LEU A 28 17.58 -17.91 8.34
N HIS A 29 16.88 -18.48 9.32
CA HIS A 29 15.44 -18.81 9.22
C HIS A 29 14.67 -18.29 10.42
N PRO A 30 14.53 -16.96 10.60
CA PRO A 30 13.82 -16.37 11.74
C PRO A 30 12.31 -16.31 11.50
N MET A 31 11.57 -16.01 12.57
CA MET A 31 10.16 -15.61 12.50
C MET A 31 10.03 -14.09 12.60
N GLY A 32 9.24 -13.51 11.70
CA GLY A 32 8.80 -12.12 11.76
C GLY A 32 7.28 -12.02 11.87
N TRP A 33 6.81 -11.22 12.83
CA TRP A 33 5.39 -10.92 13.03
C TRP A 33 5.05 -9.57 12.40
N ASP A 34 4.23 -9.58 11.36
CA ASP A 34 3.59 -8.38 10.83
C ASP A 34 2.46 -7.99 11.77
N SER A 35 2.75 -7.07 12.66
CA SER A 35 1.98 -6.85 13.89
C SER A 35 1.39 -5.45 14.03
N PHE A 36 1.49 -4.62 13.01
CA PHE A 36 0.77 -3.36 12.86
C PHE A 36 -0.46 -3.53 11.97
N GLY A 37 -1.40 -2.60 12.10
CA GLY A 37 -2.45 -2.39 11.13
C GLY A 37 -3.85 -2.45 11.67
N MET A 38 -4.77 -1.92 10.90
CA MET A 38 -6.20 -1.80 11.22
C MET A 38 -6.90 -3.12 11.56
N PRO A 39 -6.58 -4.28 10.94
CA PRO A 39 -7.25 -5.53 11.31
C PRO A 39 -7.05 -5.91 12.79
N ALA A 40 -5.84 -5.72 13.32
CA ALA A 40 -5.55 -5.98 14.73
C ALA A 40 -6.23 -4.95 15.65
N GLU A 41 -6.21 -3.68 15.29
CA GLU A 41 -6.88 -2.61 16.04
C GLU A 41 -8.41 -2.82 16.08
N ASN A 42 -9.01 -3.21 14.98
CA ASN A 42 -10.42 -3.48 14.86
C ASN A 42 -10.85 -4.68 15.72
N ALA A 43 -10.08 -5.76 15.65
CA ALA A 43 -10.35 -6.95 16.46
C ALA A 43 -10.17 -6.66 17.95
N ALA A 44 -9.17 -5.89 18.35
CA ALA A 44 -8.95 -5.46 19.72
C ALA A 44 -10.15 -4.65 20.24
N ARG A 45 -10.63 -3.68 19.46
CA ARG A 45 -11.81 -2.87 19.78
C ARG A 45 -13.07 -3.72 19.98
N GLN A 46 -13.33 -4.68 19.07
CA GLN A 46 -14.46 -5.62 19.17
C GLN A 46 -14.42 -6.49 20.42
N ASN A 47 -13.23 -6.77 20.93
CA ASN A 47 -13.02 -7.59 22.12
C ASN A 47 -12.77 -6.75 23.40
N ASN A 48 -12.92 -5.42 23.34
CA ASN A 48 -12.66 -4.50 24.44
C ASN A 48 -11.24 -4.65 25.03
N LEU A 49 -10.26 -4.88 24.18
CA LEU A 49 -8.84 -5.02 24.55
C LEU A 49 -8.01 -3.89 23.91
N SER A 50 -6.83 -3.63 24.45
CA SER A 50 -5.88 -2.77 23.76
C SER A 50 -5.31 -3.47 22.52
N PRO A 51 -4.98 -2.74 21.44
CA PRO A 51 -4.33 -3.33 20.27
C PRO A 51 -3.04 -4.07 20.63
N LYS A 52 -2.29 -3.55 21.60
CA LYS A 52 -1.06 -4.18 22.10
C LYS A 52 -1.35 -5.56 22.71
N ASP A 53 -2.24 -5.62 23.71
CA ASP A 53 -2.53 -6.86 24.42
C ASP A 53 -3.15 -7.92 23.50
N TRP A 54 -4.02 -7.50 22.59
CA TRP A 54 -4.58 -8.36 21.55
C TRP A 54 -3.49 -8.95 20.66
N THR A 55 -2.58 -8.11 20.16
CA THR A 55 -1.49 -8.52 19.26
C THR A 55 -0.52 -9.45 19.96
N GLU A 56 -0.06 -9.12 21.15
CA GLU A 56 0.87 -9.95 21.95
C GLU A 56 0.28 -11.31 22.29
N SER A 57 -1.00 -11.37 22.69
CA SER A 57 -1.72 -12.62 22.94
C SER A 57 -1.83 -13.48 21.68
N ASN A 58 -2.13 -12.88 20.55
CA ASN A 58 -2.20 -13.61 19.27
C ASN A 58 -0.85 -14.14 18.83
N ILE A 59 0.22 -13.35 18.96
CA ILE A 59 1.59 -13.81 18.68
C ILE A 59 1.95 -15.02 19.54
N ALA A 60 1.71 -14.94 20.84
CA ALA A 60 1.99 -16.06 21.76
C ALA A 60 1.24 -17.33 21.35
N ASN A 61 -0.04 -17.21 21.02
CA ASN A 61 -0.86 -18.33 20.58
C ASN A 61 -0.38 -18.93 19.24
N MET A 62 -0.12 -18.08 18.23
CA MET A 62 0.39 -18.51 16.93
C MET A 62 1.77 -19.16 17.04
N LYS A 63 2.65 -18.60 17.85
CA LYS A 63 3.98 -19.16 18.14
C LYS A 63 3.88 -20.57 18.73
N SER A 64 2.99 -20.77 19.70
CA SER A 64 2.72 -22.09 20.27
C SER A 64 2.27 -23.08 19.21
N GLN A 65 1.35 -22.68 18.32
CA GLN A 65 0.86 -23.52 17.24
C GLN A 65 1.96 -23.86 16.21
N LEU A 66 2.78 -22.88 15.82
CA LEU A 66 3.89 -23.09 14.88
C LEU A 66 4.99 -23.99 15.45
N LYS A 67 5.29 -23.86 16.75
CA LYS A 67 6.23 -24.77 17.43
C LYS A 67 5.74 -26.21 17.41
N ARG A 68 4.43 -26.45 17.54
CA ARG A 68 3.84 -27.80 17.45
C ARG A 68 3.97 -28.43 16.05
N LEU A 69 4.11 -27.63 15.01
CA LEU A 69 4.38 -28.13 13.64
C LEU A 69 5.83 -28.60 13.48
N GLY A 70 6.71 -28.33 14.44
CA GLY A 70 8.12 -28.76 14.38
C GLY A 70 8.96 -28.04 13.33
N LEU A 71 8.60 -26.81 12.97
CA LEU A 71 9.35 -26.01 12.00
C LEU A 71 10.73 -25.62 12.57
N SER A 72 11.76 -25.61 11.71
CA SER A 72 13.15 -25.27 12.05
C SER A 72 13.42 -23.77 12.12
N ILE A 73 12.51 -23.05 12.75
CA ILE A 73 12.59 -21.58 12.89
C ILE A 73 13.57 -21.24 14.05
N ASP A 74 14.44 -20.27 13.79
CA ASP A 74 15.30 -19.67 14.80
C ASP A 74 14.48 -18.66 15.65
N TRP A 75 13.90 -19.16 16.74
CA TRP A 75 13.07 -18.39 17.63
C TRP A 75 13.83 -17.35 18.45
N ASP A 76 15.16 -17.46 18.55
CA ASP A 76 15.99 -16.48 19.26
C ASP A 76 16.18 -15.20 18.44
N ARG A 77 15.95 -15.28 17.11
CA ARG A 77 15.96 -14.15 16.19
C ARG A 77 14.56 -13.69 15.76
N GLU A 78 13.58 -14.00 16.57
CA GLU A 78 12.19 -13.55 16.37
C GLU A 78 12.11 -12.02 16.43
N ILE A 79 11.38 -11.44 15.49
CA ILE A 79 11.13 -10.00 15.42
C ILE A 79 9.63 -9.69 15.33
N SER A 80 9.25 -8.49 15.72
CA SER A 80 7.88 -7.99 15.60
C SER A 80 7.90 -6.55 15.07
N THR A 81 7.16 -6.29 14.00
CA THR A 81 7.16 -4.98 13.33
C THR A 81 6.58 -3.87 14.21
N CYS A 82 5.74 -4.18 15.19
CA CYS A 82 5.22 -3.21 16.17
C CYS A 82 6.19 -2.92 17.33
N SER A 83 7.34 -3.61 17.39
CA SER A 83 8.34 -3.35 18.43
C SER A 83 9.09 -2.04 18.15
N PRO A 84 9.28 -1.16 19.16
CA PRO A 84 10.11 0.04 19.01
C PRO A 84 11.52 -0.24 18.51
N LYS A 85 12.10 -1.38 18.87
CA LYS A 85 13.42 -1.82 18.38
C LYS A 85 13.43 -2.07 16.88
N TYR A 86 12.28 -2.44 16.29
CA TYR A 86 12.14 -2.68 14.87
C TYR A 86 11.78 -1.38 14.13
N TYR A 87 10.66 -0.71 14.49
CA TYR A 87 10.17 0.41 13.71
C TYR A 87 11.04 1.66 13.81
N LYS A 88 11.92 1.76 14.80
CA LYS A 88 12.92 2.83 14.84
C LYS A 88 13.75 2.87 13.54
N HIS A 89 14.13 1.71 12.99
CA HIS A 89 14.86 1.64 11.71
C HIS A 89 14.01 2.06 10.51
N GLN A 90 12.70 1.79 10.56
CA GLN A 90 11.77 2.31 9.55
C GLN A 90 11.65 3.84 9.63
N GLN A 91 11.65 4.40 10.84
CA GLN A 91 11.65 5.85 11.03
C GLN A 91 12.94 6.49 10.54
N GLU A 92 14.09 5.89 10.82
CA GLU A 92 15.39 6.32 10.28
C GLU A 92 15.37 6.31 8.74
N PHE A 93 14.91 5.22 8.14
CA PHE A 93 14.77 5.10 6.68
C PHE A 93 13.81 6.13 6.09
N PHE A 94 12.70 6.42 6.79
CA PHE A 94 11.77 7.49 6.37
C PHE A 94 12.48 8.86 6.32
N LEU A 95 13.31 9.18 7.31
CA LEU A 95 14.09 10.42 7.33
C LEU A 95 15.09 10.48 6.17
N ASP A 96 15.78 9.37 5.87
CA ASP A 96 16.68 9.29 4.72
C ASP A 96 15.96 9.56 3.39
N LEU A 97 14.72 9.06 3.25
CA LEU A 97 13.89 9.31 2.07
C LEU A 97 13.41 10.77 2.01
N TYR A 98 13.10 11.35 3.15
CA TYR A 98 12.71 12.75 3.26
C TYR A 98 13.86 13.67 2.85
N ASP A 99 15.07 13.45 3.36
CA ASP A 99 16.27 14.22 3.03
C ASP A 99 16.64 14.13 1.54
N LYS A 100 16.29 13.01 0.89
CA LYS A 100 16.45 12.83 -0.56
C LYS A 100 15.33 13.40 -1.40
N GLY A 101 14.34 14.06 -0.80
CA GLY A 101 13.18 14.64 -1.49
C GLY A 101 12.25 13.59 -2.11
N LEU A 102 12.26 12.36 -1.57
CA LEU A 102 11.39 11.27 -2.00
C LEU A 102 10.11 11.17 -1.17
N VAL A 103 10.02 11.96 -0.10
CA VAL A 103 8.83 12.08 0.76
C VAL A 103 8.48 13.56 0.89
N TYR A 104 7.20 13.89 0.81
CA TYR A 104 6.69 15.26 0.93
C TYR A 104 5.32 15.28 1.62
N GLN A 105 4.94 16.43 2.13
CA GLN A 105 3.59 16.66 2.65
C GLN A 105 2.75 17.42 1.62
N LYS A 106 1.50 17.05 1.53
CA LYS A 106 0.51 17.71 0.69
C LYS A 106 -0.88 17.63 1.33
N GLU A 107 -1.63 18.70 1.26
CA GLU A 107 -3.06 18.67 1.52
C GLU A 107 -3.77 17.91 0.41
N ASN A 108 -4.59 16.95 0.82
CA ASN A 108 -5.42 16.18 -0.10
C ASN A 108 -6.78 15.87 0.54
N TYR A 109 -7.79 15.71 -0.30
CA TYR A 109 -9.07 15.20 0.14
C TYR A 109 -8.99 13.69 0.39
N VAL A 110 -9.49 13.30 1.54
CA VAL A 110 -9.55 11.91 1.97
C VAL A 110 -11.00 11.54 2.32
N ASN A 111 -11.30 10.26 2.23
CA ASN A 111 -12.56 9.73 2.72
C ASN A 111 -12.41 9.54 4.24
N TRP A 112 -13.12 10.33 5.01
CA TRP A 112 -13.09 10.30 6.46
C TRP A 112 -14.30 9.58 7.02
N ASP A 113 -14.07 8.58 7.86
CA ASP A 113 -15.11 7.92 8.64
C ASP A 113 -15.23 8.60 10.01
N PRO A 114 -16.34 9.29 10.31
CA PRO A 114 -16.49 10.03 11.57
C PRO A 114 -16.72 9.12 12.77
N VAL A 115 -17.19 7.88 12.57
CA VAL A 115 -17.43 6.91 13.65
C VAL A 115 -16.13 6.18 14.00
N ASP A 116 -15.42 5.69 13.00
CA ASP A 116 -14.15 5.00 13.20
C ASP A 116 -12.97 5.97 13.37
N GLN A 117 -13.18 7.27 13.12
CA GLN A 117 -12.18 8.34 13.21
C GLN A 117 -10.91 8.00 12.42
N THR A 118 -11.09 7.55 11.19
CA THR A 118 -9.99 7.10 10.33
C THR A 118 -10.22 7.48 8.88
N VAL A 119 -9.12 7.50 8.13
CA VAL A 119 -9.14 7.67 6.67
C VAL A 119 -9.41 6.31 6.02
N LEU A 120 -10.32 6.29 5.05
CA LEU A 120 -10.67 5.11 4.27
C LEU A 120 -10.08 5.20 2.85
N ALA A 121 -9.54 4.10 2.36
CA ALA A 121 -9.24 3.94 0.94
C ALA A 121 -10.54 3.90 0.12
N ASN A 122 -10.46 4.18 -1.18
CA ASN A 122 -11.66 4.19 -2.04
C ASN A 122 -12.40 2.85 -2.02
N GLU A 123 -11.67 1.74 -1.95
CA GLU A 123 -12.22 0.37 -1.90
C GLU A 123 -12.96 0.08 -0.58
N GLN A 124 -12.75 0.91 0.44
CA GLN A 124 -13.39 0.80 1.74
C GLN A 124 -14.64 1.67 1.86
N VAL A 125 -15.02 2.36 0.78
CA VAL A 125 -16.25 3.16 0.70
C VAL A 125 -17.24 2.44 -0.21
N ILE A 126 -18.35 2.01 0.34
CA ILE A 126 -19.43 1.30 -0.37
C ILE A 126 -20.69 2.15 -0.29
N ASP A 127 -21.23 2.56 -1.42
CA ASP A 127 -22.42 3.42 -1.52
C ASP A 127 -22.33 4.69 -0.66
N GLY A 128 -21.14 5.32 -0.62
CA GLY A 128 -20.89 6.53 0.16
C GLY A 128 -20.75 6.30 1.67
N LYS A 129 -20.68 5.06 2.11
CA LYS A 129 -20.56 4.68 3.52
C LYS A 129 -19.29 3.90 3.79
N GLY A 130 -18.75 4.05 5.00
CA GLY A 130 -17.63 3.24 5.47
C GLY A 130 -18.03 1.75 5.51
N TRP A 131 -17.23 0.92 4.87
CA TRP A 131 -17.48 -0.53 4.69
C TRP A 131 -17.73 -1.28 6.00
N ARG A 132 -17.23 -0.74 7.11
CA ARG A 132 -17.30 -1.34 8.44
C ARG A 132 -18.29 -0.63 9.36
N SER A 133 -18.15 0.69 9.49
CA SER A 133 -18.99 1.50 10.39
C SER A 133 -20.40 1.67 9.88
N GLY A 134 -20.62 1.61 8.55
CA GLY A 134 -21.86 1.99 7.90
C GLY A 134 -22.15 3.49 7.96
N ALA A 135 -21.25 4.29 8.54
CA ALA A 135 -21.40 5.75 8.60
C ALA A 135 -21.20 6.38 7.22
N VAL A 136 -21.93 7.48 6.98
CA VAL A 136 -21.69 8.28 5.77
C VAL A 136 -20.30 8.87 5.82
N VAL A 137 -19.55 8.65 4.74
CA VAL A 137 -18.16 9.11 4.62
C VAL A 137 -18.15 10.61 4.31
N GLU A 138 -17.31 11.34 5.01
CA GLU A 138 -17.07 12.76 4.80
C GLU A 138 -15.82 12.98 3.93
N ARG A 139 -15.89 13.93 2.99
CA ARG A 139 -14.70 14.42 2.30
C ARG A 139 -13.99 15.44 3.19
N LYS A 140 -12.84 15.08 3.72
CA LYS A 140 -12.05 15.92 4.62
C LYS A 140 -10.71 16.25 4.01
N LYS A 141 -10.30 17.51 4.09
CA LYS A 141 -8.99 17.95 3.62
C LYS A 141 -7.97 17.78 4.74
N LEU A 142 -6.98 16.92 4.53
CA LEU A 142 -5.92 16.64 5.51
C LEU A 142 -4.55 16.82 4.88
N ASN A 143 -3.61 17.34 5.67
CA ASN A 143 -2.21 17.34 5.30
C ASN A 143 -1.59 15.98 5.59
N GLN A 144 -1.15 15.29 4.55
CA GLN A 144 -0.65 13.92 4.64
C GLN A 144 0.73 13.77 4.00
N TRP A 145 1.44 12.73 4.41
CA TRP A 145 2.70 12.33 3.81
C TRP A 145 2.49 11.50 2.55
N PHE A 146 3.29 11.79 1.53
CA PHE A 146 3.29 11.08 0.26
C PHE A 146 4.71 10.67 -0.12
N PHE A 147 4.85 9.45 -0.64
CA PHE A 147 6.06 9.02 -1.31
C PHE A 147 5.99 9.40 -2.80
N ASN A 148 7.06 9.98 -3.32
CA ASN A 148 7.15 10.35 -4.74
C ASN A 148 7.50 9.12 -5.62
N ILE A 149 6.66 8.11 -5.57
CA ILE A 149 6.89 6.83 -6.28
C ILE A 149 6.85 6.98 -7.79
N THR A 150 6.08 7.94 -8.32
CA THR A 150 5.94 8.18 -9.76
C THR A 150 7.22 8.66 -10.42
N LYS A 151 8.16 9.21 -9.64
CA LYS A 151 9.51 9.58 -10.11
C LYS A 151 10.24 8.39 -10.75
N PHE A 152 9.98 7.19 -10.29
CA PHE A 152 10.66 5.96 -10.73
C PHE A 152 9.88 5.17 -11.78
N SER A 153 8.72 5.64 -12.24
CA SER A 153 7.82 4.88 -13.12
C SER A 153 8.49 4.41 -14.41
N ASN A 154 9.29 5.26 -15.06
CA ASN A 154 9.99 4.89 -16.29
C ASN A 154 11.12 3.87 -16.04
N GLU A 155 11.90 4.05 -14.98
CA GLU A 155 12.98 3.12 -14.61
C GLU A 155 12.41 1.75 -14.23
N LEU A 156 11.32 1.71 -13.48
CA LEU A 156 10.63 0.48 -13.12
C LEU A 156 10.08 -0.24 -14.35
N LEU A 157 9.50 0.50 -15.30
CA LEU A 157 8.98 -0.07 -16.54
C LEU A 157 10.10 -0.70 -17.39
N MET A 158 11.21 0.01 -17.57
CA MET A 158 12.38 -0.51 -18.31
C MET A 158 13.03 -1.69 -17.58
N GLY A 159 13.13 -1.62 -16.25
CA GLY A 159 13.73 -2.69 -15.45
C GLY A 159 12.97 -4.02 -15.50
N LEU A 160 11.71 -4.05 -15.97
CA LEU A 160 10.96 -5.30 -16.17
C LEU A 160 11.61 -6.20 -17.23
N ASP A 161 12.33 -5.63 -18.20
CA ASP A 161 13.00 -6.38 -19.26
C ASP A 161 14.22 -7.14 -18.73
N ASP A 162 14.84 -6.65 -17.66
CA ASP A 162 15.98 -7.28 -17.00
C ASP A 162 15.59 -8.44 -16.06
N LEU A 163 14.33 -8.57 -15.70
CA LEU A 163 13.81 -9.62 -14.83
C LEU A 163 13.60 -10.94 -15.57
N LYS A 164 14.69 -11.54 -16.06
CA LYS A 164 14.66 -12.75 -16.93
C LYS A 164 14.00 -13.96 -16.27
N ASN A 165 14.13 -14.09 -14.95
CA ASN A 165 13.60 -15.23 -14.19
C ASN A 165 12.18 -14.99 -13.63
N TRP A 166 11.56 -13.87 -13.92
CA TRP A 166 10.21 -13.58 -13.48
C TRP A 166 9.17 -14.16 -14.44
N PRO A 167 8.04 -14.69 -13.93
CA PRO A 167 6.96 -15.16 -14.79
C PRO A 167 6.41 -14.02 -15.66
N ASN A 168 6.18 -14.29 -16.94
CA ASN A 168 5.65 -13.29 -17.88
C ASN A 168 4.33 -12.67 -17.41
N LYS A 169 3.45 -13.46 -16.80
CA LYS A 169 2.19 -12.96 -16.24
C LYS A 169 2.41 -11.85 -15.22
N VAL A 170 3.42 -12.00 -14.35
CA VAL A 170 3.74 -10.99 -13.33
C VAL A 170 4.30 -9.73 -13.99
N LYS A 171 5.20 -9.85 -14.99
CA LYS A 171 5.72 -8.69 -15.72
C LYS A 171 4.62 -7.91 -16.44
N ILE A 172 3.66 -8.59 -17.06
CA ILE A 172 2.49 -7.96 -17.71
C ILE A 172 1.64 -7.22 -16.67
N MET A 173 1.38 -7.84 -15.51
CA MET A 173 0.63 -7.18 -14.42
C MET A 173 1.32 -5.90 -13.96
N GLN A 174 2.64 -5.92 -13.77
CA GLN A 174 3.42 -4.74 -13.37
C GLN A 174 3.39 -3.65 -14.45
N LYS A 175 3.58 -4.02 -15.71
CA LYS A 175 3.50 -3.10 -16.85
C LYS A 175 2.14 -2.40 -16.93
N ASN A 176 1.06 -3.17 -16.79
CA ASN A 176 -0.30 -2.63 -16.82
C ASN A 176 -0.58 -1.74 -15.62
N TRP A 177 -0.04 -2.07 -14.44
CA TRP A 177 -0.18 -1.25 -13.23
C TRP A 177 0.54 0.09 -13.38
N ILE A 178 1.77 0.12 -13.91
CA ILE A 178 2.51 1.35 -14.19
C ILE A 178 1.75 2.19 -15.23
N GLY A 179 1.16 1.55 -16.24
CA GLY A 179 0.17 2.14 -17.13
C GLY A 179 0.69 3.33 -17.91
N LYS A 180 1.90 3.24 -18.50
CA LYS A 180 2.44 4.32 -19.33
C LYS A 180 1.49 4.64 -20.48
N SER A 181 1.02 5.88 -20.54
CA SER A 181 0.15 6.40 -21.58
C SER A 181 0.76 7.65 -22.22
N PHE A 182 0.33 7.94 -23.43
CA PHE A 182 0.70 9.16 -24.16
C PHE A 182 -0.57 9.97 -24.41
N GLY A 183 -0.44 11.28 -24.32
CA GLY A 183 -1.53 12.20 -24.59
C GLY A 183 -1.01 13.60 -24.89
N CYS A 184 -1.92 14.51 -25.11
CA CYS A 184 -1.60 15.91 -25.33
C CYS A 184 -2.47 16.83 -24.47
N GLU A 185 -1.94 17.99 -24.17
CA GLU A 185 -2.68 19.10 -23.58
C GLU A 185 -3.30 19.92 -24.72
N VAL A 186 -4.62 20.11 -24.65
CA VAL A 186 -5.37 20.94 -25.58
C VAL A 186 -5.83 22.20 -24.86
N LYS A 187 -5.62 23.34 -25.49
CA LYS A 187 -5.98 24.65 -24.96
C LYS A 187 -7.19 25.19 -25.70
N PHE A 188 -8.21 25.55 -24.95
CA PHE A 188 -9.41 26.21 -25.46
C PHE A 188 -9.40 27.66 -25.03
N LYS A 189 -9.46 28.58 -25.97
CA LYS A 189 -9.58 30.01 -25.66
C LYS A 189 -11.01 30.34 -25.23
N ILE A 190 -11.13 31.26 -24.28
CA ILE A 190 -12.40 31.81 -23.83
C ILE A 190 -12.58 33.19 -24.46
N GLU A 191 -13.60 33.36 -25.32
CA GLU A 191 -13.79 34.60 -26.07
C GLU A 191 -14.20 35.80 -25.20
N ASP A 192 -14.95 35.56 -24.11
CA ASP A 192 -15.47 36.59 -23.20
C ASP A 192 -14.82 36.55 -21.80
N GLY A 193 -13.67 35.91 -21.66
CA GLY A 193 -12.99 35.72 -20.38
C GLY A 193 -12.40 36.98 -19.78
N LYS A 194 -12.99 37.45 -18.67
CA LYS A 194 -12.47 38.63 -17.92
C LYS A 194 -11.37 38.27 -16.91
N LYS A 195 -11.19 36.99 -16.58
CA LYS A 195 -10.22 36.52 -15.55
C LYS A 195 -9.39 35.28 -15.98
N VAL A 196 -9.87 34.50 -16.93
CA VAL A 196 -9.23 33.30 -17.42
C VAL A 196 -9.28 33.34 -18.94
N ASP A 197 -8.10 33.29 -19.57
CA ASP A 197 -8.00 33.42 -21.03
C ASP A 197 -8.07 32.07 -21.74
N GLU A 198 -7.77 30.99 -21.06
CA GLU A 198 -7.77 29.64 -21.63
C GLU A 198 -8.15 28.56 -20.62
N ILE A 199 -8.80 27.50 -21.11
CA ILE A 199 -9.01 26.24 -20.39
C ILE A 199 -8.13 25.19 -20.99
N LYS A 200 -7.41 24.44 -20.14
CA LYS A 200 -6.54 23.36 -20.54
C LYS A 200 -7.18 22.01 -20.23
N CYS A 201 -7.22 21.14 -21.23
CA CYS A 201 -7.66 19.75 -21.10
C CYS A 201 -6.56 18.81 -21.50
N TYR A 202 -6.35 17.75 -20.73
CA TYR A 202 -5.48 16.65 -21.14
C TYR A 202 -6.33 15.52 -21.71
N THR A 203 -5.89 14.97 -22.87
CA THR A 203 -6.53 13.82 -23.49
C THR A 203 -5.50 12.81 -23.98
N THR A 204 -5.81 11.51 -23.83
CA THR A 204 -5.07 10.42 -24.46
C THR A 204 -5.61 10.05 -25.84
N ARG A 205 -6.70 10.71 -26.28
CA ARG A 205 -7.37 10.48 -27.56
C ARG A 205 -7.54 11.79 -28.32
N PRO A 206 -6.44 12.44 -28.75
CA PRO A 206 -6.52 13.70 -29.52
C PRO A 206 -7.23 13.53 -30.88
N ASP A 207 -7.26 12.32 -31.40
CA ASP A 207 -7.99 11.95 -32.63
C ASP A 207 -9.50 12.18 -32.51
N THR A 208 -10.08 12.24 -31.32
CA THR A 208 -11.52 12.44 -31.11
C THR A 208 -11.93 13.90 -30.97
N LEU A 209 -10.99 14.84 -31.01
CA LEU A 209 -11.26 16.29 -30.81
C LEU A 209 -12.28 16.86 -31.80
N TYR A 210 -12.26 16.41 -33.06
CA TYR A 210 -13.17 16.89 -34.09
C TYR A 210 -14.63 16.45 -33.88
N GLY A 211 -14.88 15.48 -33.01
CA GLY A 211 -16.22 15.05 -32.62
C GLY A 211 -16.72 15.68 -31.32
N MET A 212 -15.96 16.60 -30.73
CA MET A 212 -16.31 17.25 -29.47
C MET A 212 -17.49 18.23 -29.65
N SER A 213 -18.46 18.17 -28.75
CA SER A 213 -19.64 19.03 -28.77
C SER A 213 -19.69 20.03 -27.62
N PHE A 214 -19.00 19.74 -26.50
CA PHE A 214 -18.97 20.60 -25.33
C PHE A 214 -17.73 20.34 -24.50
N LEU A 215 -17.41 21.28 -23.61
CA LEU A 215 -16.39 21.18 -22.58
C LEU A 215 -17.04 21.35 -21.22
N ALA A 216 -16.86 20.36 -20.34
CA ALA A 216 -17.34 20.41 -18.96
C ALA A 216 -16.20 20.74 -18.00
N LEU A 217 -16.49 21.61 -17.03
CA LEU A 217 -15.55 21.96 -15.97
C LEU A 217 -15.98 21.30 -14.65
N SER A 218 -15.00 20.91 -13.86
CA SER A 218 -15.25 20.49 -12.48
C SER A 218 -15.75 21.68 -11.66
N ILE A 219 -16.59 21.42 -10.67
CA ILE A 219 -17.01 22.44 -9.68
C ILE A 219 -15.82 22.99 -8.88
N ASP A 220 -14.73 22.23 -8.78
CA ASP A 220 -13.50 22.59 -8.09
C ASP A 220 -12.43 23.20 -9.04
N HIS A 221 -12.81 23.53 -10.28
CA HIS A 221 -11.90 24.18 -11.23
C HIS A 221 -11.58 25.59 -10.75
N PRO A 222 -10.30 26.01 -10.74
CA PRO A 222 -9.86 27.35 -10.29
C PRO A 222 -10.58 28.51 -10.99
#